data_3351245535d478d8deda3b1ff9e5aff1
#
_entry.id   3351245535d478d8deda3b1ff9e5aff1
#
_cell.length_a   1.000
_cell.length_b   1.000
_cell.length_c   1.000
_cell.angle_alpha   90.00
_cell.angle_beta   90.00
_cell.angle_gamma   90.00
#
_symmetry.space_group_name_H-M   'P 1'
#
loop_
_entity.id
_entity.type
_entity.pdbx_description
1 polymer ?
#
loop_
_entity_poly.entity_id
_entity_poly.type
_entity_poly.pdbx_seq_one_letter_code
_entity_poly.pdbx_strand_id
1 'polypeptide(L)' 'MKAHVAICRGKIIRYRIITTAGNYGIAVEYGGEQAVIENLTSCREAMEALVLALRKGRVTPVALRDVVEDWLER' A
#
# COMPACT_ATOMS: atom_id res chain seq x y z
N MET A 1 -15.71 2.91 -7.63
CA MET A 1 -14.30 2.65 -7.32
C MET A 1 -14.21 1.90 -6.00
N LYS A 2 -13.51 0.79 -5.99
CA LYS A 2 -13.37 0.01 -4.76
C LYS A 2 -12.32 0.61 -3.86
N ALA A 3 -12.69 0.88 -2.62
CA ALA A 3 -11.73 1.28 -1.62
C ALA A 3 -10.98 0.03 -1.13
N HIS A 4 -9.66 0.12 -1.04
CA HIS A 4 -8.85 -0.96 -0.49
C HIS A 4 -8.66 -0.70 0.99
N VAL A 5 -9.31 -1.51 1.81
CA VAL A 5 -9.27 -1.34 3.26
C VAL A 5 -9.03 -2.66 3.98
N ALA A 6 -8.48 -2.58 5.17
CA ALA A 6 -8.34 -3.69 6.09
C ALA A 6 -8.70 -3.20 7.48
N ILE A 7 -8.94 -4.11 8.40
CA ILE A 7 -9.27 -3.74 9.78
C ILE A 7 -8.19 -4.30 10.71
N CYS A 8 -7.66 -3.44 11.55
CA CYS A 8 -6.66 -3.82 12.54
C CYS A 8 -7.05 -3.20 13.88
N ARG A 9 -7.24 -4.02 14.89
CA ARG A 9 -7.62 -3.58 16.24
C ARG A 9 -8.86 -2.69 16.24
N GLY A 10 -9.84 -3.02 15.39
CA GLY A 10 -11.09 -2.26 15.32
C GLY A 10 -10.99 -0.95 14.53
N LYS A 11 -9.83 -0.63 13.97
CA LYS A 11 -9.62 0.58 13.16
C LYS A 11 -9.39 0.21 11.71
N ILE A 12 -9.79 1.11 10.81
CA ILE A 12 -9.65 0.89 9.38
C ILE A 12 -8.26 1.33 8.91
N ILE A 13 -7.60 0.45 8.15
CA ILE A 13 -6.38 0.80 7.42
C ILE A 13 -6.82 1.07 5.98
N ARG A 14 -6.44 2.22 5.44
CA ARG A 14 -6.78 2.60 4.07
C ARG A 14 -5.56 2.50 3.17
N TYR A 15 -5.71 1.81 2.05
CA TYR A 15 -4.67 1.65 1.05
C TYR A 15 -5.11 2.35 -0.23
N ARG A 16 -4.28 3.21 -0.77
CA ARG A 16 -4.61 3.95 -1.98
C ARG A 16 -3.47 3.88 -2.97
N ILE A 17 -3.78 3.53 -4.21
CA ILE A 17 -2.80 3.56 -5.29
C ILE A 17 -2.69 5.00 -5.78
N ILE A 18 -1.48 5.50 -5.87
CA ILE A 18 -1.23 6.85 -6.39
C ILE A 18 -0.45 6.74 -7.70
N THR A 19 -0.60 7.73 -8.55
CA THR A 19 0.05 7.76 -9.86
C THR A 19 0.88 9.04 -9.98
N THR A 20 2.14 8.90 -10.37
CA THR A 20 3.03 10.04 -10.57
C THR A 20 3.89 9.77 -11.80
N ALA A 21 3.78 10.65 -12.81
CA ALA A 21 4.59 10.58 -14.02
C ALA A 21 4.58 9.20 -14.69
N GLY A 22 3.41 8.55 -14.72
CA GLY A 22 3.25 7.26 -15.36
C GLY A 22 3.63 6.06 -14.51
N ASN A 23 4.08 6.27 -13.30
CA ASN A 23 4.41 5.21 -12.35
C ASN A 23 3.39 5.16 -11.23
N TYR A 24 3.29 4.02 -10.58
CA TYR A 24 2.37 3.80 -9.49
C TYR A 24 3.09 3.74 -8.16
N GLY A 25 2.45 4.22 -7.13
CA GLY A 25 2.92 4.13 -5.76
C GLY A 25 1.77 3.77 -4.84
N ILE A 26 2.04 3.80 -3.55
CA ILE A 26 1.05 3.40 -2.53
C ILE A 26 1.03 4.42 -1.39
N ALA A 27 -0.17 4.73 -0.92
CA ALA A 27 -0.38 5.53 0.28
C ALA A 27 -1.17 4.67 1.27
N VAL A 28 -0.71 4.62 2.50
CA VAL A 28 -1.36 3.86 3.58
C VAL A 28 -1.65 4.81 4.74
N GLU A 29 -2.88 4.78 5.22
CA GLU A 29 -3.32 5.61 6.34
C GLU A 29 -3.93 4.75 7.44
N TYR A 30 -3.56 5.02 8.67
CA TYR A 30 -4.07 4.28 9.82
C TYR A 30 -3.85 5.09 11.10
N GLY A 31 -4.94 5.33 11.86
CA GLY A 31 -4.82 5.96 13.17
C GLY A 31 -4.17 7.33 13.18
N GLY A 32 -4.38 8.13 12.13
CA GLY A 32 -3.79 9.45 12.03
C GLY A 32 -2.37 9.45 11.47
N GLU A 33 -1.78 8.27 11.26
CA GLU A 33 -0.48 8.15 10.63
C GLU A 33 -0.65 7.85 9.14
N GLN A 34 0.32 8.29 8.35
CA GLN A 34 0.29 8.09 6.92
C GLN A 34 1.69 7.82 6.41
N ALA A 35 1.80 6.89 5.45
CA ALA A 35 3.05 6.63 4.76
C ALA A 35 2.78 6.59 3.27
N VAL A 36 3.68 7.16 2.48
CA VAL A 36 3.55 7.23 1.02
C VAL A 36 4.86 6.79 0.40
N ILE A 37 4.78 5.88 -0.57
CA ILE A 37 5.93 5.47 -1.36
C ILE A 37 5.56 5.63 -2.83
N GLU A 38 6.29 6.48 -3.53
CA GLU A 38 6.05 6.78 -4.94
C GLU A 38 6.97 5.98 -5.84
N ASN A 39 6.63 5.92 -7.13
CA ASN A 39 7.47 5.34 -8.17
C ASN A 39 7.91 3.89 -7.90
N LEU A 40 6.96 3.06 -7.48
CA LEU A 40 7.26 1.65 -7.19
C LEU A 40 7.32 0.81 -8.46
N THR A 41 6.40 1.03 -9.38
CA THR A 41 6.30 0.23 -10.58
C THR A 41 5.48 0.97 -11.62
N SER A 42 5.74 0.68 -12.90
CA SER A 42 4.91 1.17 -14.00
C SER A 42 3.81 0.17 -14.37
N CYS A 43 3.80 -1.00 -13.74
CA CYS A 43 2.85 -2.06 -14.02
C CYS A 43 1.66 -2.01 -13.05
N ARG A 44 0.47 -1.72 -13.59
CA ARG A 44 -0.73 -1.63 -12.76
C ARG A 44 -1.09 -2.95 -12.08
N GLU A 45 -0.90 -4.05 -12.80
CA GLU A 45 -1.21 -5.37 -12.24
C GLU A 45 -0.30 -5.70 -11.07
N ALA A 46 0.97 -5.35 -11.17
CA ALA A 46 1.91 -5.54 -10.05
C ALA A 46 1.48 -4.70 -8.85
N MET A 47 1.01 -3.46 -9.10
CA MET A 47 0.55 -2.60 -8.03
C MET A 47 -0.69 -3.16 -7.34
N GLU A 48 -1.63 -3.69 -8.12
CA GLU A 48 -2.83 -4.30 -7.55
C GLU A 48 -2.49 -5.53 -6.72
N ALA A 49 -1.52 -6.33 -7.16
CA ALA A 49 -1.05 -7.48 -6.41
C ALA A 49 -0.43 -7.06 -5.08
N LEU A 50 0.35 -5.98 -5.09
CA LEU A 50 0.94 -5.43 -3.88
C LEU A 50 -0.13 -4.98 -2.90
N VAL A 51 -1.14 -4.26 -3.37
CA VAL A 51 -2.23 -3.79 -2.51
C VAL A 51 -2.95 -4.96 -1.86
N LEU A 52 -3.20 -6.04 -2.61
CA LEU A 52 -3.83 -7.23 -2.05
C LEU A 52 -2.97 -7.86 -0.97
N ALA A 53 -1.67 -7.92 -1.18
CA ALA A 53 -0.74 -8.47 -0.18
C ALA A 53 -0.73 -7.60 1.08
N LEU A 54 -0.74 -6.28 0.92
CA LEU A 54 -0.78 -5.36 2.06
C LEU A 54 -2.07 -5.52 2.86
N ARG A 55 -3.20 -5.67 2.18
CA ARG A 55 -4.48 -5.88 2.85
C ARG A 55 -4.51 -7.19 3.63
N LYS A 56 -4.03 -8.26 3.03
CA LYS A 56 -4.00 -9.57 3.68
C LYS A 56 -3.11 -9.55 4.92
N GLY A 57 -1.98 -8.86 4.83
CA GLY A 57 -1.05 -8.74 5.95
C GLY A 57 -1.41 -7.66 6.95
N ARG A 58 -2.48 -6.89 6.69
CA ARG A 58 -2.89 -5.77 7.53
C ARG A 58 -1.72 -4.84 7.82
N VAL A 59 -0.97 -4.51 6.77
CA VAL A 59 0.25 -3.70 6.89
C VAL A 59 -0.12 -2.26 7.23
N THR A 60 0.45 -1.75 8.33
CA THR A 60 0.24 -0.38 8.78
C THR A 60 1.33 0.54 8.20
N PRO A 61 1.17 1.88 8.29
CA PRO A 61 2.18 2.80 7.78
C PRO A 61 3.59 2.55 8.32
N VAL A 62 3.69 2.14 9.57
CA VAL A 62 5.00 1.90 10.21
C VAL A 62 5.75 0.76 9.53
N ALA A 63 5.06 -0.28 9.12
CA ALA A 63 5.67 -1.46 8.51
C ALA A 63 5.73 -1.38 6.98
N LEU A 64 5.12 -0.37 6.38
CA LEU A 64 4.97 -0.32 4.93
C LEU A 64 6.30 -0.40 4.18
N ARG A 65 7.29 0.39 4.57
CA ARG A 65 8.56 0.43 3.86
C ARG A 65 9.26 -0.94 3.87
N ASP A 66 9.28 -1.60 5.01
CA ASP A 66 9.92 -2.91 5.12
C ASP A 66 9.25 -3.95 4.24
N VAL A 67 7.92 -3.96 4.23
CA VAL A 67 7.16 -4.91 3.42
C VAL A 67 7.36 -4.64 1.93
N VAL A 68 7.36 -3.38 1.53
CA VAL A 68 7.56 -3.01 0.14
C VAL A 68 8.98 -3.35 -0.33
N GLU A 69 9.98 -3.10 0.48
CA GLU A 69 11.36 -3.44 0.15
C GLU A 69 11.49 -4.96 -0.07
N ASP A 70 10.89 -5.76 0.80
CA ASP A 70 10.89 -7.21 0.65
C ASP A 70 10.17 -7.62 -0.63
N TRP A 71 9.06 -6.98 -0.94
CA TRP A 71 8.31 -7.25 -2.16
C TRP A 71 9.13 -6.94 -3.41
N LEU A 72 9.88 -5.83 -3.42
CA LEU A 72 10.71 -5.43 -4.55
C LEU A 72 11.88 -6.37 -4.78
N GLU A 73 12.33 -7.07 -3.77
CA GLU A 73 13.46 -7.99 -3.85
C GLU A 73 13.08 -9.39 -4.39
N ARG A 74 11.81 -9.64 -4.60
CA ARG A 74 11.33 -10.93 -5.09
C ARG A 74 11.47 -11.11 -6.59
#